data_499bccdfe9bcbca393801f38f6acda0b
#
_entry.id   499bccdfe9bcbca393801f38f6acda0b
#
_cell.length_a   1.000
_cell.length_b   1.000
_cell.length_c   1.000
_cell.angle_alpha   90.00
_cell.angle_beta   90.00
_cell.angle_gamma   90.00
#
_symmetry.space_group_name_H-M   'P 1'
#
loop_
_entity.id
_entity.type
_entity.pdbx_description
1 polymer ?
#
loop_
_entity_poly.entity_id
_entity_poly.type
_entity_poly.pdbx_seq_one_letter_code
_entity_poly.pdbx_strand_id
1 'polypeptide(L)'
;MRIAQVSPLYESVPPRLYGGTERVVSWLTEELVRQGHDVTLFASGDSLTNARLVPACVQALRLDRECVDSLAHHFNLVEQVVQQKDEFDVIHFHIDYLHFSMSRREEISNLTTLHGDGCPQGV
;
A
#
# COMPACT_ATOMS: atom_id res chain seq x y z
N MET A 1 -10.80 4.10 14.85
CA MET A 1 -11.16 3.60 13.51
C MET A 1 -10.09 2.64 13.03
N ARG A 2 -10.51 1.56 12.42
CA ARG A 2 -9.58 0.57 11.87
C ARG A 2 -9.31 0.93 10.40
N ILE A 3 -8.05 1.27 10.10
CA ILE A 3 -7.67 1.82 8.81
C ILE A 3 -6.58 0.95 8.19
N ALA A 4 -6.77 0.57 6.92
CA ALA A 4 -5.72 -0.06 6.14
C ALA A 4 -5.09 0.97 5.21
N GLN A 5 -3.77 1.04 5.20
CA GLN A 5 -3.00 1.82 4.24
C GLN A 5 -2.32 0.84 3.29
N VAL A 6 -2.55 0.99 2.00
CA VAL A 6 -2.04 0.06 0.99
C VAL A 6 -1.06 0.81 0.10
N SER A 7 0.22 0.48 0.24
CA SER A 7 1.32 1.15 -0.44
C SER A 7 1.74 0.39 -1.69
N PRO A 8 2.25 1.08 -2.71
CA PRO A 8 3.00 0.39 -3.76
C PRO A 8 4.20 -0.34 -3.15
N LEU A 9 4.68 -1.35 -3.86
CA LEU A 9 5.72 -2.23 -3.37
C LEU A 9 7.11 -1.93 -3.95
N TYR A 10 7.22 -0.89 -4.78
CA TYR A 10 8.48 -0.57 -5.46
C TYR A 10 9.54 -0.09 -4.48
N GLU A 11 9.15 0.64 -3.45
CA GLU A 11 10.05 1.15 -2.42
C GLU A 11 9.52 0.77 -1.05
N SER A 12 10.40 0.78 -0.04
CA SER A 12 9.97 0.61 1.34
C SER A 12 9.21 1.84 1.82
N VAL A 13 8.52 1.72 2.93
CA VAL A 13 7.82 2.82 3.61
C VAL A 13 8.49 3.06 4.96
N PRO A 14 9.22 4.16 5.19
CA PRO A 14 9.56 5.20 4.20
C PRO A 14 10.63 4.72 3.20
N PRO A 15 10.69 5.35 2.02
CA PRO A 15 11.68 4.96 1.02
C PRO A 15 13.08 5.41 1.42
N ARG A 16 14.09 4.67 0.97
CA ARG A 16 15.48 4.98 1.31
C ARG A 16 15.99 6.16 0.51
N LEU A 17 15.62 6.25 -0.76
CA LEU A 17 16.09 7.30 -1.67
C LEU A 17 14.92 8.01 -2.34
N TYR A 18 14.35 7.37 -3.36
CA TYR A 18 13.24 7.92 -4.11
C TYR A 18 11.95 7.24 -3.69
N GLY A 19 10.85 7.84 -4.02
CA GLY A 19 9.55 7.26 -3.74
C GLY A 19 8.63 8.28 -3.09
N GLY A 20 8.15 9.25 -3.90
CA GLY A 20 7.26 10.27 -3.38
C GLY A 20 5.99 9.67 -2.79
N THR A 21 5.43 8.66 -3.46
CA THR A 21 4.23 7.99 -2.99
C THR A 21 4.46 7.31 -1.64
N GLU A 22 5.52 6.51 -1.54
CA GLU A 22 5.82 5.77 -0.32
C GLU A 22 6.15 6.71 0.85
N ARG A 23 6.74 7.86 0.56
CA ARG A 23 7.02 8.86 1.60
C ARG A 23 5.72 9.46 2.15
N VAL A 24 4.77 9.77 1.27
CA VAL A 24 3.46 10.27 1.68
C VAL A 24 2.72 9.21 2.50
N VAL A 25 2.79 7.95 2.07
CA VAL A 25 2.17 6.85 2.81
C VAL A 25 2.76 6.76 4.22
N SER A 26 4.09 6.89 4.33
CA SER A 26 4.75 6.86 5.64
C SER A 26 4.25 7.99 6.54
N TRP A 27 4.27 9.21 6.04
CA TRP A 27 3.81 10.37 6.82
C TRP A 27 2.36 10.20 7.28
N LEU A 28 1.48 9.80 6.37
CA LEU A 28 0.06 9.65 6.69
C LEU A 28 -0.16 8.51 7.68
N THR A 29 0.51 7.39 7.49
CA THR A 29 0.36 6.23 8.37
C THR A 29 0.79 6.57 9.79
N GLU A 30 1.97 7.20 9.94
CA GLU A 30 2.46 7.55 11.27
C GLU A 30 1.58 8.60 11.95
N GLU A 31 1.04 9.54 11.19
CA GLU A 31 0.11 10.54 11.75
C GLU A 31 -1.19 9.89 12.22
N LEU A 32 -1.73 8.95 11.47
CA LEU A 32 -2.95 8.25 11.87
C LEU A 32 -2.72 7.43 13.14
N VAL A 33 -1.55 6.79 13.26
CA VAL A 33 -1.19 6.08 14.48
C VAL A 33 -1.10 7.07 15.64
N ARG A 34 -0.47 8.22 15.43
CA ARG A 34 -0.34 9.25 16.46
C ARG A 34 -1.70 9.74 16.95
N GLN A 35 -2.69 9.80 16.06
CA GLN A 35 -4.04 10.23 16.40
C GLN A 35 -4.86 9.13 17.10
N GLY A 36 -4.30 7.95 17.28
CA GLY A 36 -4.97 6.88 18.04
C GLY A 36 -5.78 5.91 17.22
N HIS A 37 -5.65 5.94 15.90
CA HIS A 37 -6.34 4.97 15.05
C HIS A 37 -5.61 3.63 15.04
N ASP A 38 -6.36 2.56 14.81
CA ASP A 38 -5.82 1.22 14.62
C ASP A 38 -5.46 1.08 13.14
N VAL A 39 -4.16 1.23 12.83
CA VAL A 39 -3.69 1.30 11.46
C VAL A 39 -2.89 0.05 11.09
N THR A 40 -3.20 -0.51 9.94
CA THR A 40 -2.44 -1.61 9.34
C THR A 40 -1.86 -1.12 8.02
N LEU A 41 -0.56 -1.31 7.84
CA LEU A 41 0.15 -0.93 6.62
C LEU A 41 0.47 -2.18 5.81
N PHE A 42 -0.05 -2.23 4.59
CA PHE A 42 0.31 -3.25 3.60
C PHE A 42 1.40 -2.67 2.72
N ALA A 43 2.61 -3.20 2.82
CA ALA A 43 3.78 -2.64 2.15
C ALA A 43 4.85 -3.72 1.99
N SER A 44 6.02 -3.35 1.47
CA SER A 44 7.15 -4.27 1.41
C SER A 44 7.66 -4.59 2.82
N GLY A 45 8.24 -5.79 2.99
CA GLY A 45 8.62 -6.28 4.30
C GLY A 45 9.78 -5.54 4.95
N ASP A 46 10.51 -4.74 4.18
CA ASP A 46 11.60 -3.90 4.70
C ASP A 46 11.12 -2.52 5.15
N SER A 47 9.82 -2.30 5.23
CA SER A 47 9.24 -1.05 5.70
C SER A 47 9.36 -0.92 7.22
N LEU A 48 9.39 0.33 7.70
CA LEU A 48 9.47 0.65 9.12
C LEU A 48 8.28 1.53 9.49
N THR A 49 7.48 1.06 10.44
CA THR A 49 6.26 1.76 10.82
C THR A 49 5.87 1.42 12.25
N ASN A 50 5.16 2.33 12.91
CA ASN A 50 4.53 2.07 14.19
C ASN A 50 3.15 1.42 14.04
N ALA A 51 2.63 1.37 12.84
CA ALA A 51 1.40 0.62 12.53
C ALA A 51 1.72 -0.88 12.48
N ARG A 52 0.66 -1.69 12.40
CA ARG A 52 0.85 -3.11 12.15
C ARG A 52 1.26 -3.28 10.68
N LEU A 53 2.41 -3.90 10.44
CA LEU A 53 2.90 -4.15 9.08
C LEU A 53 2.46 -5.52 8.61
N VAL A 54 1.81 -5.56 7.44
CA VAL A 54 1.53 -6.80 6.73
C VAL A 54 2.40 -6.78 5.47
N PRO A 55 3.49 -7.57 5.45
CA PRO A 55 4.40 -7.55 4.31
C PRO A 55 3.78 -8.29 3.13
N ALA A 56 3.71 -7.62 1.98
CA ALA A 56 3.22 -8.22 0.75
C ALA A 56 4.35 -8.80 -0.09
N CYS A 57 5.58 -8.48 0.23
CA CYS A 57 6.78 -9.05 -0.36
C CYS A 57 7.92 -8.89 0.65
N VAL A 58 9.03 -9.60 0.42
CA VAL A 58 10.12 -9.63 1.40
C VAL A 58 10.79 -8.27 1.53
N GLN A 59 11.02 -7.60 0.40
CA GLN A 59 11.68 -6.30 0.37
C GLN A 59 11.14 -5.50 -0.80
N ALA A 60 11.49 -4.21 -0.85
CA ALA A 60 11.10 -3.33 -1.96
C ALA A 60 11.46 -3.98 -3.30
N LEU A 61 10.51 -3.98 -4.23
CA LEU A 61 10.71 -4.69 -5.51
C LEU A 61 11.86 -4.10 -6.32
N ARG A 62 12.11 -2.81 -6.16
CA ARG A 62 13.23 -2.17 -6.86
C ARG A 62 14.58 -2.72 -6.42
N LEU A 63 14.67 -3.26 -5.20
CA LEU A 63 15.88 -3.86 -4.66
C LEU A 63 15.95 -5.37 -4.86
N ASP A 64 14.87 -5.98 -5.29
CA ASP A 64 14.77 -7.44 -5.41
C ASP A 64 15.17 -7.87 -6.81
N ARG A 65 16.38 -8.43 -6.93
CA ARG A 65 16.90 -8.89 -8.21
C ARG A 65 16.16 -10.10 -8.77
N GLU A 66 15.42 -10.79 -7.92
CA GLU A 66 14.66 -11.97 -8.34
C GLU A 66 13.23 -11.59 -8.73
N CYS A 67 12.86 -10.33 -8.63
CA CYS A 67 11.54 -9.88 -9.02
C CYS A 67 11.43 -9.91 -10.56
N VAL A 68 10.61 -10.83 -11.05
CA VAL A 68 10.39 -10.97 -12.49
C VAL A 68 9.20 -10.15 -12.95
N ASP A 69 8.19 -10.04 -12.11
CA ASP A 69 6.93 -9.39 -12.48
C ASP A 69 6.37 -8.61 -11.29
N SER A 70 6.62 -7.30 -11.29
CA SER A 70 6.13 -6.44 -10.22
C SER A 70 4.61 -6.36 -10.20
N LEU A 71 3.96 -6.50 -11.34
CA LEU A 71 2.50 -6.45 -11.42
C LEU A 71 1.87 -7.62 -10.68
N ALA A 72 2.47 -8.82 -10.79
CA ALA A 72 1.97 -9.97 -10.06
C ALA A 72 2.02 -9.75 -8.55
N HIS A 73 3.09 -9.14 -8.06
CA HIS A 73 3.20 -8.80 -6.64
C HIS A 73 2.09 -7.83 -6.21
N HIS A 74 1.77 -6.86 -7.04
CA HIS A 74 0.71 -5.91 -6.71
C HIS A 74 -0.67 -6.54 -6.77
N PHE A 75 -0.91 -7.48 -7.66
CA PHE A 75 -2.17 -8.23 -7.65
C PHE A 75 -2.30 -9.08 -6.39
N ASN A 76 -1.21 -9.71 -5.94
CA ASN A 76 -1.21 -10.45 -4.68
C ASN A 76 -1.46 -9.53 -3.49
N LEU A 77 -0.92 -8.31 -3.53
CA LEU A 77 -1.17 -7.31 -2.51
C LEU A 77 -2.66 -6.98 -2.41
N VAL A 78 -3.31 -6.73 -3.54
CA VAL A 78 -4.74 -6.42 -3.55
C VAL A 78 -5.54 -7.63 -3.04
N GLU A 79 -5.15 -8.83 -3.42
CA GLU A 79 -5.82 -10.05 -2.94
C GLU A 79 -5.72 -10.18 -1.43
N GLN A 80 -4.55 -9.92 -0.84
CA GLN A 80 -4.39 -9.96 0.61
C GLN A 80 -5.29 -8.95 1.31
N VAL A 81 -5.38 -7.75 0.75
CA VAL A 81 -6.23 -6.70 1.31
C VAL A 81 -7.70 -7.12 1.25
N VAL A 82 -8.14 -7.65 0.12
CA VAL A 82 -9.53 -8.09 -0.06
C VAL A 82 -9.88 -9.19 0.93
N GLN A 83 -8.96 -10.13 1.16
CA GLN A 83 -9.21 -11.22 2.10
C GLN A 83 -9.37 -10.71 3.54
N GLN A 84 -8.82 -9.56 3.86
CA GLN A 84 -8.90 -8.97 5.19
C GLN A 84 -9.85 -7.77 5.26
N LYS A 85 -10.64 -7.54 4.23
CA LYS A 85 -11.43 -6.31 4.10
C LYS A 85 -12.37 -6.06 5.28
N ASP A 86 -12.89 -7.12 5.90
CA ASP A 86 -13.84 -7.00 7.00
C ASP A 86 -13.18 -6.56 8.31
N GLU A 87 -11.85 -6.54 8.36
CA GLU A 87 -11.10 -6.07 9.53
C GLU A 87 -10.98 -4.55 9.57
N PHE A 88 -11.38 -3.85 8.52
CA PHE A 88 -11.13 -2.42 8.39
C PHE A 88 -12.42 -1.65 8.18
N ASP A 89 -12.46 -0.45 8.77
CA ASP A 89 -13.56 0.49 8.54
C ASP A 89 -13.38 1.22 7.21
N VAL A 90 -12.11 1.46 6.82
CA VAL A 90 -11.80 2.06 5.53
C VAL A 90 -10.44 1.53 5.06
N ILE A 91 -10.30 1.38 3.75
CA ILE A 91 -9.06 0.96 3.10
C ILE A 91 -8.61 2.09 2.19
N HIS A 92 -7.41 2.62 2.43
CA HIS A 92 -6.86 3.72 1.65
C HIS A 92 -5.81 3.17 0.70
N PHE A 93 -6.12 3.16 -0.59
CA PHE A 93 -5.23 2.64 -1.63
C PHE A 93 -4.36 3.75 -2.19
N HIS A 94 -3.07 3.47 -2.34
CA HIS A 94 -2.11 4.37 -2.98
C HIS A 94 -1.51 3.73 -4.23
N ILE A 95 -2.16 2.71 -4.78
CA ILE A 95 -1.67 1.93 -5.92
C ILE A 95 -2.41 2.27 -7.22
N ASP A 96 -2.85 3.50 -7.32
CA ASP A 96 -3.58 4.03 -8.46
C ASP A 96 -4.85 3.22 -8.73
N TYR A 97 -5.01 2.62 -9.90
CA TYR A 97 -6.27 1.99 -10.28
C TYR A 97 -6.24 0.46 -10.33
N LEU A 98 -5.14 -0.16 -9.90
CA LEU A 98 -5.02 -1.62 -9.98
C LEU A 98 -6.10 -2.37 -9.20
N HIS A 99 -6.63 -1.75 -8.17
CA HIS A 99 -7.61 -2.38 -7.28
C HIS A 99 -9.07 -2.10 -7.67
N PHE A 100 -9.33 -1.23 -8.65
CA PHE A 100 -10.69 -0.72 -8.88
C PHE A 100 -11.71 -1.80 -9.16
N SER A 101 -11.39 -2.76 -10.03
CA SER A 101 -12.35 -3.81 -10.37
C SER A 101 -12.68 -4.69 -9.17
N MET A 102 -11.71 -4.98 -8.32
CA MET A 102 -11.92 -5.79 -7.12
C MET A 102 -12.71 -5.02 -6.07
N SER A 103 -12.39 -3.76 -5.85
CA SER A 103 -13.11 -2.91 -4.91
C SER A 103 -14.58 -2.81 -5.27
N ARG A 104 -14.85 -2.67 -6.56
CA ARG A 104 -16.23 -2.54 -7.04
C ARG A 104 -17.03 -3.80 -6.79
N ARG A 105 -16.43 -4.97 -7.03
CA ARG A 105 -17.12 -6.25 -6.85
C ARG A 105 -17.33 -6.60 -5.39
N GLU A 106 -16.37 -6.27 -4.54
CA GLU A 106 -16.39 -6.68 -3.14
C GLU A 106 -17.09 -5.68 -2.22
N GLU A 107 -17.58 -4.59 -2.76
CA GLU A 107 -18.27 -3.55 -1.98
C GLU A 107 -17.43 -3.05 -0.81
N ILE A 108 -16.16 -2.78 -1.08
CA ILE A 108 -15.21 -2.33 -0.06
C ILE A 108 -15.37 -0.82 0.16
N SER A 109 -15.45 -0.41 1.43
CA SER A 109 -15.37 0.99 1.79
C SER A 109 -13.93 1.46 1.60
N ASN A 110 -13.67 2.22 0.54
CA ASN A 110 -12.29 2.55 0.18
C ASN A 110 -12.14 3.98 -0.27
N LEU A 111 -10.88 4.42 -0.24
CA LEU A 111 -10.41 5.72 -0.67
C LEU A 111 -9.15 5.50 -1.50
N THR A 112 -9.00 6.23 -2.59
CA THR A 112 -7.81 6.10 -3.43
C THR A 112 -7.17 7.46 -3.62
N THR A 113 -5.85 7.53 -3.40
CA THR A 113 -5.07 8.71 -3.75
C THR A 113 -4.26 8.39 -5.00
N LEU A 114 -4.44 9.19 -6.03
CA LEU A 114 -3.68 9.08 -7.26
C LEU A 114 -2.49 10.02 -7.18
N HIS A 115 -1.30 9.48 -7.35
CA HIS A 115 -0.06 10.26 -7.26
C HIS A 115 0.39 10.62 -8.66
N GLY A 116 0.34 11.92 -8.98
CA GLY A 116 0.52 12.40 -10.33
C GLY A 116 1.85 12.08 -10.96
N ASP A 117 2.89 11.96 -10.15
CA ASP A 117 4.22 11.68 -10.66
C ASP A 117 4.38 10.25 -11.18
N GLY A 118 3.48 9.36 -10.83
CA GLY A 118 3.52 8.00 -11.34
C GLY A 118 2.82 7.82 -12.65
N CYS A 119 1.98 8.76 -13.00
CA CYS A 119 1.08 8.61 -14.13
C CYS A 119 1.73 8.69 -15.49
N PRO A 120 2.51 9.72 -15.78
CA PRO A 120 2.99 9.90 -17.16
C PRO A 120 3.98 8.84 -17.59
N GLN A 121 4.67 8.24 -16.69
CA GLN A 121 5.62 7.19 -17.02
C GLN A 121 4.93 5.87 -17.27
N GLY A 122 3.77 5.72 -16.75
CA GLY A 122 3.01 4.50 -16.91
C GLY A 122 2.27 4.40 -18.21
N VAL A 123 2.27 5.48 -18.92
CA VAL A 123 1.50 5.54 -20.16
C VAL A 123 2.40 5.47 -21.36
#